data_1389ed91bdf373896c0e895020d8120d
#
_entry.id   1389ed91bdf373896c0e895020d8120d
#
_cell.length_a   1.000
_cell.length_b   1.000
_cell.length_c   1.000
_cell.angle_alpha   90.00
_cell.angle_beta   90.00
_cell.angle_gamma   90.00
#
_symmetry.space_group_name_H-M   'P 1'
#
loop_
_entity.id
_entity.type
_entity.pdbx_description
1 polymer ?
#
loop_
_entity_poly.entity_id
_entity_poly.type
_entity_poly.pdbx_seq_one_letter_code
_entity_poly.pdbx_strand_id
1 'polypeptide(L)'
;MSHWKYMGESVSEPPKGAYGFVYMLTNTLDKRRYIGRKYFYTSRKKPLTKRQKSAGRVRSTRINKESDWREYCGSSEVLLQDIDKLGKDKFTFEILAYGYTKGQVNYLEENLQHKYDVLTDDKFYNNSIGSRKFVSMSVTPELINELKKVDKKLG
;
A
#
# COMPACT_ATOMS: atom_id res chain seq x y z
N MET A 1 -6.33 -0.41 18.99
CA MET A 1 -6.47 0.91 18.31
C MET A 1 -5.51 1.01 17.15
N SER A 2 -5.84 1.80 16.14
CA SER A 2 -4.97 2.05 15.01
C SER A 2 -4.84 3.55 14.76
N HIS A 3 -3.81 3.94 14.02
CA HIS A 3 -3.64 5.34 13.63
C HIS A 3 -4.38 5.69 12.33
N TRP A 4 -5.01 4.71 11.71
CA TRP A 4 -5.69 4.88 10.41
C TRP A 4 -7.04 5.57 10.56
N LYS A 5 -7.34 6.42 9.58
CA LYS A 5 -8.65 7.06 9.43
C LYS A 5 -9.21 6.76 8.06
N TYR A 6 -10.52 6.56 8.02
CA TYR A 6 -11.26 6.41 6.77
C TYR A 6 -12.39 7.44 6.76
N MET A 7 -12.39 8.30 5.75
CA MET A 7 -13.36 9.40 5.63
C MET A 7 -13.44 10.27 6.91
N GLY A 8 -12.29 10.50 7.54
CA GLY A 8 -12.17 11.31 8.75
C GLY A 8 -12.42 10.59 10.07
N GLU A 9 -12.90 9.34 10.04
CA GLU A 9 -13.19 8.57 11.24
C GLU A 9 -12.12 7.53 11.53
N SER A 10 -11.80 7.33 12.81
CA SER A 10 -10.82 6.32 13.24
C SER A 10 -11.29 4.92 12.93
N VAL A 11 -10.38 4.09 12.42
CA VAL A 11 -10.64 2.68 12.10
C VAL A 11 -9.99 1.81 13.16
N SER A 12 -10.78 1.08 13.93
CA SER A 12 -10.29 0.18 14.98
C SER A 12 -10.29 -1.29 14.57
N GLU A 13 -11.18 -1.66 13.63
CA GLU A 13 -11.30 -3.03 13.16
C GLU A 13 -11.46 -3.06 11.65
N PRO A 14 -11.02 -4.15 10.98
CA PRO A 14 -11.26 -4.29 9.55
C PRO A 14 -12.76 -4.38 9.26
N PRO A 15 -13.25 -3.73 8.19
CA PRO A 15 -14.63 -3.95 7.76
C PRO A 15 -14.87 -5.44 7.44
N LYS A 16 -16.08 -5.91 7.67
CA LYS A 16 -16.43 -7.31 7.43
C LYS A 16 -16.13 -7.72 5.99
N GLY A 17 -15.34 -8.77 5.85
CA GLY A 17 -14.97 -9.31 4.54
C GLY A 17 -13.84 -8.57 3.83
N ALA A 18 -13.35 -7.46 4.37
CA ALA A 18 -12.24 -6.73 3.76
C ALA A 18 -10.93 -7.53 3.83
N TYR A 19 -10.21 -7.57 2.72
CA TYR A 19 -8.92 -8.24 2.62
C TYR A 19 -7.77 -7.31 2.97
N GLY A 20 -7.87 -6.06 2.58
CA GLY A 20 -6.84 -5.06 2.79
C GLY A 20 -7.32 -3.68 2.36
N PHE A 21 -6.38 -2.75 2.32
CA PHE A 21 -6.69 -1.37 1.98
C PHE A 21 -5.54 -0.71 1.23
N VAL A 22 -5.89 0.33 0.50
CA VAL A 22 -4.93 1.26 -0.10
C VAL A 22 -4.97 2.53 0.72
N TYR A 23 -3.82 3.07 1.04
CA TYR A 23 -3.69 4.18 1.96
C TYR A 23 -2.85 5.30 1.38
N MET A 24 -2.98 6.47 1.98
CA MET A 24 -2.12 7.61 1.72
C MET A 24 -1.57 8.15 3.05
N LEU A 25 -0.26 8.23 3.13
CA LEU A 25 0.41 8.96 4.21
C LEU A 25 0.75 10.36 3.67
N THR A 26 0.56 11.36 4.51
CA THR A 26 0.90 12.74 4.18
C THR A 26 1.79 13.32 5.25
N ASN A 27 2.96 13.84 4.86
CA ASN A 27 3.80 14.65 5.71
C ASN A 27 3.17 16.04 5.76
N THR A 28 2.67 16.45 6.91
CA THR A 28 1.95 17.72 7.04
C THR A 28 2.86 18.95 6.96
N LEU A 29 4.18 18.76 7.12
CA LEU A 29 5.15 19.86 7.10
C LEU A 29 5.50 20.29 5.67
N ASP A 30 5.78 19.33 4.79
CA ASP A 30 6.19 19.60 3.40
C ASP A 30 5.15 19.17 2.35
N LYS A 31 4.06 18.55 2.79
CA LYS A 31 2.95 18.06 1.95
C LYS A 31 3.32 16.88 1.04
N ARG A 32 4.45 16.23 1.26
CA ARG A 32 4.82 15.01 0.53
C ARG A 32 3.92 13.86 0.95
N ARG A 33 3.58 13.00 0.00
CA ARG A 33 2.62 11.91 0.18
C ARG A 33 3.21 10.58 -0.28
N TYR A 34 2.61 9.52 0.21
CA TYR A 34 2.94 8.16 -0.19
C TYR A 34 1.66 7.35 -0.32
N ILE A 35 1.48 6.67 -1.45
CA ILE A 35 0.36 5.76 -1.68
C ILE A 35 0.89 4.33 -1.67
N GLY A 36 0.32 3.49 -0.83
CA GLY A 36 0.68 2.09 -0.72
C GLY A 36 -0.51 1.22 -0.35
N ARG A 37 -0.25 -0.05 -0.15
CA ARG A 37 -1.27 -1.01 0.26
C ARG A 37 -0.84 -1.75 1.51
N LYS A 38 -1.84 -2.28 2.22
CA LYS A 38 -1.62 -3.19 3.35
C LYS A 38 -2.75 -4.21 3.41
N TYR A 39 -2.39 -5.46 3.62
CA TYR A 39 -3.37 -6.50 3.87
C TYR A 39 -3.67 -6.58 5.36
N PHE A 40 -4.92 -6.83 5.71
CA PHE A 40 -5.32 -7.01 7.10
C PHE A 40 -4.79 -8.32 7.68
N TYR A 41 -4.58 -9.32 6.81
CA TYR A 41 -4.17 -10.65 7.24
C TYR A 41 -2.97 -11.12 6.45
N THR A 42 -2.09 -11.87 7.10
CA THR A 42 -1.01 -12.61 6.44
C THR A 42 -1.41 -14.08 6.36
N SER A 43 -1.03 -14.72 5.26
CA SER A 43 -1.29 -16.15 5.05
C SER A 43 0.04 -16.88 4.97
N ARG A 44 0.18 -17.92 5.77
CA ARG A 44 1.37 -18.75 5.85
C ARG A 44 1.01 -20.21 5.65
N LYS A 45 1.84 -20.95 4.90
CA LYS A 45 1.68 -22.40 4.79
C LYS A 45 2.10 -23.05 6.11
N LYS A 46 1.23 -23.91 6.65
CA LYS A 46 1.57 -24.77 7.76
C LYS A 46 2.18 -26.07 7.19
N PRO A 47 3.42 -26.45 7.55
CA PRO A 47 4.00 -27.70 7.07
C PRO A 47 3.13 -28.88 7.46
N LEU A 48 3.05 -29.88 6.57
CA LEU A 48 2.34 -31.12 6.87
C LEU A 48 3.07 -31.88 7.98
N THR A 49 2.30 -32.37 8.96
CA THR A 49 2.82 -33.28 9.98
C THR A 49 3.11 -34.66 9.37
N LYS A 50 3.94 -35.44 10.03
CA LYS A 50 4.21 -36.84 9.62
C LYS A 50 2.92 -37.64 9.47
N ARG A 51 1.97 -37.46 10.37
CA ARG A 51 0.66 -38.13 10.36
C ARG A 51 -0.14 -37.74 9.11
N GLN A 52 -0.16 -36.45 8.73
CA GLN A 52 -0.86 -35.99 7.54
C GLN A 52 -0.21 -36.54 6.26
N LYS A 53 1.12 -36.59 6.19
CA LYS A 53 1.84 -37.19 5.07
C LYS A 53 1.55 -38.66 4.94
N SER A 54 1.53 -39.39 6.06
CA SER A 54 1.21 -40.83 6.10
C SER A 54 -0.22 -41.11 5.67
N ALA A 55 -1.16 -40.19 5.88
CA ALA A 55 -2.53 -40.26 5.41
C ALA A 55 -2.71 -39.91 3.93
N GLY A 56 -1.62 -39.68 3.19
CA GLY A 56 -1.66 -39.35 1.75
C GLY A 56 -1.91 -37.90 1.42
N ARG A 57 -1.88 -37.02 2.40
CA ARG A 57 -2.09 -35.60 2.18
C ARG A 57 -0.87 -34.95 1.51
N VAL A 58 -1.07 -34.26 0.39
CA VAL A 58 0.01 -33.66 -0.40
C VAL A 58 0.05 -32.12 -0.33
N ARG A 59 -1.04 -31.49 0.13
CA ARG A 59 -1.13 -30.02 0.24
C ARG A 59 -1.09 -29.58 1.68
N SER A 60 -0.23 -28.58 1.97
CA SER A 60 -0.19 -27.93 3.28
C SER A 60 -1.41 -27.05 3.52
N THR A 61 -1.83 -26.95 4.78
CA THR A 61 -2.89 -26.03 5.19
C THR A 61 -2.34 -24.60 5.26
N ARG A 62 -3.16 -23.61 4.93
CA ARG A 62 -2.83 -22.21 5.15
C ARG A 62 -3.43 -21.72 6.46
N ILE A 63 -2.64 -20.96 7.20
CA ILE A 63 -3.08 -20.29 8.42
C ILE A 63 -3.11 -18.79 8.15
N ASN A 64 -4.24 -18.14 8.42
CA ASN A 64 -4.38 -16.69 8.36
C ASN A 64 -4.14 -16.11 9.74
N LYS A 65 -3.29 -15.07 9.79
CA LYS A 65 -2.99 -14.34 11.01
C LYS A 65 -3.19 -12.85 10.73
N GLU A 66 -3.71 -12.12 11.70
CA GLU A 66 -3.81 -10.67 11.58
C GLU A 66 -2.42 -10.07 11.41
N SER A 67 -2.29 -9.13 10.46
CA SER A 67 -1.04 -8.43 10.19
C SER A 67 -0.81 -7.30 11.19
N ASP A 68 0.32 -6.61 11.05
CA ASP A 68 0.65 -5.42 11.84
C ASP A 68 0.02 -4.13 11.28
N TRP A 69 -1.12 -4.24 10.62
CA TRP A 69 -1.73 -3.13 9.88
C TRP A 69 -2.03 -1.90 10.74
N ARG A 70 -2.34 -2.10 12.02
CA ARG A 70 -2.70 -0.99 12.92
C ARG A 70 -1.56 0.01 13.14
N GLU A 71 -0.33 -0.47 13.09
CA GLU A 71 0.88 0.30 13.36
C GLU A 71 1.73 0.53 12.10
N TYR A 72 1.29 -0.03 10.98
CA TYR A 72 2.06 -0.02 9.74
C TYR A 72 2.20 1.39 9.19
N CYS A 73 3.43 1.76 8.83
CA CYS A 73 3.78 3.11 8.35
C CYS A 73 4.35 3.12 6.93
N GLY A 74 4.10 2.07 6.17
CA GLY A 74 4.60 1.98 4.79
C GLY A 74 5.91 1.22 4.67
N SER A 75 6.38 1.06 3.44
CA SER A 75 7.60 0.32 3.11
C SER A 75 8.71 1.20 2.50
N SER A 76 8.47 2.49 2.33
CA SER A 76 9.48 3.42 1.79
C SER A 76 10.49 3.79 2.88
N GLU A 77 11.77 3.54 2.62
CA GLU A 77 12.84 3.88 3.56
C GLU A 77 12.91 5.38 3.83
N VAL A 78 12.77 6.21 2.81
CA VAL A 78 12.79 7.67 2.94
C VAL A 78 11.63 8.15 3.80
N LEU A 79 10.43 7.61 3.56
CA LEU A 79 9.25 7.93 4.37
C LEU A 79 9.44 7.52 5.82
N LEU A 80 9.93 6.30 6.08
CA LEU A 80 10.16 5.80 7.43
C LEU A 80 11.22 6.62 8.17
N GLN A 81 12.27 7.05 7.49
CA GLN A 81 13.29 7.94 8.05
C GLN A 81 12.67 9.29 8.45
N ASP A 82 11.82 9.86 7.62
CA ASP A 82 11.15 11.12 7.92
C ASP A 82 10.18 10.97 9.10
N ILE A 83 9.45 9.87 9.18
CA ILE A 83 8.55 9.58 10.32
C ILE A 83 9.36 9.49 11.62
N ASP A 84 10.49 8.80 11.58
CA ASP A 84 11.36 8.66 12.76
C ASP A 84 11.96 10.01 13.18
N LYS A 85 12.40 10.81 12.22
CA LYS A 85 13.04 12.10 12.44
C LYS A 85 12.07 13.19 12.91
N LEU A 86 10.89 13.27 12.30
CA LEU A 86 9.92 14.35 12.52
C LEU A 86 8.87 14.01 13.57
N GLY A 87 8.63 12.73 13.79
CA GLY A 87 7.58 12.24 14.68
C GLY A 87 6.32 11.84 13.91
N LYS A 88 5.69 10.79 14.37
CA LYS A 88 4.49 10.21 13.77
C LYS A 88 3.30 11.18 13.77
N ASP A 89 3.24 12.08 14.73
CA ASP A 89 2.19 13.08 14.87
C ASP A 89 2.22 14.13 13.75
N LYS A 90 3.32 14.24 13.00
CA LYS A 90 3.43 15.14 11.83
C LYS A 90 2.90 14.52 10.55
N PHE A 91 2.40 13.30 10.62
CA PHE A 91 1.88 12.57 9.45
C PHE A 91 0.41 12.25 9.64
N THR A 92 -0.34 12.26 8.53
CA THR A 92 -1.70 11.74 8.51
C THR A 92 -1.71 10.37 7.85
N PHE A 93 -2.57 9.49 8.38
CA PHE A 93 -2.70 8.11 7.94
C PHE A 93 -4.14 7.89 7.46
N GLU A 94 -4.34 7.94 6.15
CA GLU A 94 -5.67 7.85 5.56
C GLU A 94 -5.84 6.59 4.74
N ILE A 95 -6.93 5.88 4.98
CA ILE A 95 -7.37 4.79 4.10
C ILE A 95 -8.15 5.41 2.95
N LEU A 96 -7.70 5.16 1.71
CA LEU A 96 -8.35 5.66 0.51
C LEU A 96 -9.46 4.71 0.05
N ALA A 97 -9.20 3.41 0.09
CA ALA A 97 -10.14 2.41 -0.39
C ALA A 97 -9.88 1.05 0.23
N TYR A 98 -10.93 0.28 0.46
CA TYR A 98 -10.84 -1.11 0.88
C TYR A 98 -10.95 -2.04 -0.32
N GLY A 99 -10.18 -3.12 -0.31
CA GLY A 99 -10.32 -4.23 -1.25
C GLY A 99 -10.80 -5.48 -0.54
N TYR A 100 -11.62 -6.25 -1.19
CA TYR A 100 -12.23 -7.45 -0.60
C TYR A 100 -11.61 -8.75 -1.10
N THR A 101 -10.68 -8.64 -2.04
CA THR A 101 -9.81 -9.72 -2.49
C THR A 101 -8.39 -9.17 -2.64
N LYS A 102 -7.41 -10.06 -2.67
CA LYS A 102 -6.01 -9.68 -2.91
C LYS A 102 -5.87 -8.93 -4.23
N GLY A 103 -6.54 -9.42 -5.28
CA GLY A 103 -6.51 -8.80 -6.60
C GLY A 103 -7.10 -7.40 -6.59
N GLN A 104 -8.20 -7.18 -5.87
CA GLN A 104 -8.81 -5.86 -5.74
C GLN A 104 -7.88 -4.86 -5.05
N VAL A 105 -7.23 -5.27 -3.96
CA VAL A 105 -6.29 -4.40 -3.26
C VAL A 105 -5.13 -4.01 -4.18
N ASN A 106 -4.56 -4.98 -4.88
CA ASN A 106 -3.44 -4.73 -5.80
C ASN A 106 -3.85 -3.82 -6.96
N TYR A 107 -5.01 -4.05 -7.53
CA TYR A 107 -5.54 -3.22 -8.61
C TYR A 107 -5.78 -1.78 -8.16
N LEU A 108 -6.41 -1.60 -7.00
CA LEU A 108 -6.68 -0.28 -6.43
C LEU A 108 -5.38 0.49 -6.16
N GLU A 109 -4.37 -0.18 -5.62
CA GLU A 109 -3.08 0.46 -5.38
C GLU A 109 -2.45 0.97 -6.67
N GLU A 110 -2.32 0.11 -7.68
CA GLU A 110 -1.72 0.49 -8.95
C GLU A 110 -2.55 1.57 -9.66
N ASN A 111 -3.87 1.44 -9.64
CA ASN A 111 -4.77 2.42 -10.24
C ASN A 111 -4.58 3.81 -9.63
N LEU A 112 -4.56 3.90 -8.30
CA LEU A 112 -4.40 5.16 -7.61
C LEU A 112 -2.99 5.73 -7.77
N GLN A 113 -1.96 4.88 -7.76
CA GLN A 113 -0.59 5.31 -8.00
C GLN A 113 -0.41 5.92 -9.39
N HIS A 114 -1.01 5.33 -10.42
CA HIS A 114 -1.02 5.89 -11.78
C HIS A 114 -1.87 7.16 -11.87
N LYS A 115 -3.05 7.13 -11.28
CA LYS A 115 -3.97 8.27 -11.31
C LYS A 115 -3.37 9.54 -10.72
N TYR A 116 -2.61 9.40 -9.64
CA TYR A 116 -1.97 10.52 -8.96
C TYR A 116 -0.54 10.78 -9.42
N ASP A 117 -0.05 10.07 -10.44
CA ASP A 117 1.27 10.27 -11.04
C ASP A 117 2.41 10.25 -10.01
N VAL A 118 2.39 9.27 -9.12
CA VAL A 118 3.28 9.22 -7.96
C VAL A 118 4.78 9.15 -8.32
N LEU A 119 5.13 8.71 -9.54
CA LEU A 119 6.52 8.65 -9.98
C LEU A 119 6.98 9.94 -10.69
N THR A 120 6.05 10.74 -11.19
CA THR A 120 6.34 11.94 -11.96
C THR A 120 6.14 13.23 -11.16
N ASP A 121 5.54 13.13 -9.97
CA ASP A 121 5.33 14.24 -9.05
C ASP A 121 6.31 14.12 -7.89
N ASP A 122 7.19 15.11 -7.73
CA ASP A 122 8.20 15.16 -6.68
C ASP A 122 7.62 15.27 -5.27
N LYS A 123 6.32 15.55 -5.17
CA LYS A 123 5.60 15.60 -3.90
C LYS A 123 5.20 14.22 -3.38
N PHE A 124 5.63 13.15 -4.02
CA PHE A 124 5.41 11.79 -3.55
C PHE A 124 6.71 11.12 -3.14
N TYR A 125 6.64 10.34 -2.08
CA TYR A 125 7.74 9.49 -1.64
C TYR A 125 7.90 8.23 -2.51
N ASN A 126 6.90 7.90 -3.30
CA ASN A 126 6.89 6.69 -4.12
C ASN A 126 8.04 6.69 -5.12
N ASN A 127 8.74 5.57 -5.24
CA ASN A 127 9.81 5.36 -6.22
C ASN A 127 9.54 4.20 -7.16
N SER A 128 8.38 3.53 -7.02
CA SER A 128 7.98 2.45 -7.90
C SER A 128 6.45 2.33 -7.89
N ILE A 129 5.92 1.69 -8.92
CA ILE A 129 4.50 1.33 -9.03
C ILE A 129 4.40 -0.18 -9.21
N GLY A 130 3.50 -0.80 -8.43
CA GLY A 130 3.29 -2.24 -8.47
C GLY A 130 4.52 -3.03 -8.02
N SER A 131 4.62 -4.25 -8.49
CA SER A 131 5.71 -5.14 -8.11
C SER A 131 6.95 -4.96 -9.00
N ARG A 132 7.60 -3.80 -8.91
CA ARG A 132 8.90 -3.50 -9.52
C ARG A 132 8.91 -3.29 -11.03
N LYS A 133 7.77 -3.07 -11.67
CA LYS A 133 7.72 -2.83 -13.12
C LYS A 133 8.18 -1.44 -13.51
N PHE A 134 7.92 -0.47 -12.65
CA PHE A 134 8.26 0.94 -12.89
C PHE A 134 8.99 1.50 -11.69
N VAL A 135 10.11 2.14 -11.94
CA VAL A 135 10.90 2.80 -10.88
C VAL A 135 11.19 4.23 -11.28
N SER A 136 11.35 5.10 -10.27
CA SER A 136 11.49 6.55 -10.48
C SER A 136 12.67 6.94 -11.37
N MET A 137 13.76 6.18 -11.35
CA MET A 137 14.93 6.47 -12.19
C MET A 137 14.67 6.29 -13.68
N SER A 138 13.59 5.63 -14.08
CA SER A 138 13.14 5.52 -15.47
C SER A 138 12.34 6.73 -15.93
N VAL A 139 11.99 7.63 -15.02
CA VAL A 139 11.17 8.82 -15.33
C VAL A 139 12.09 9.96 -15.72
N THR A 140 11.87 10.49 -16.91
CA THR A 140 12.64 11.60 -17.47
C THR A 140 11.75 12.81 -17.68
N PRO A 141 12.33 14.04 -17.83
CA PRO A 141 11.53 15.21 -18.19
C PRO A 141 10.75 15.04 -19.50
N GLU A 142 11.30 14.30 -20.44
CA GLU A 142 10.64 14.00 -21.72
C GLU A 142 9.38 13.18 -21.50
N LEU A 143 9.43 12.16 -20.64
CA LEU A 143 8.26 11.35 -20.31
C LEU A 143 7.17 12.18 -19.65
N ILE A 144 7.55 13.03 -18.70
CA ILE A 144 6.61 13.94 -18.02
C ILE A 144 5.92 14.85 -19.03
N ASN A 145 6.68 15.42 -19.97
CA ASN A 145 6.14 16.29 -21.02
C ASN A 145 5.15 15.54 -21.92
N GLU A 146 5.46 14.29 -22.29
CA GLU A 146 4.56 13.47 -23.10
C GLU A 146 3.24 13.18 -22.38
N LEU A 147 3.30 12.87 -21.07
CA LEU A 147 2.09 12.65 -20.27
C LEU A 147 1.22 13.91 -20.20
N LYS A 148 1.82 15.08 -20.02
CA LYS A 148 1.10 16.35 -20.00
C LYS A 148 0.41 16.68 -21.33
N LYS A 149 1.03 16.29 -22.45
CA LYS A 149 0.41 16.44 -23.79
C LYS A 149 -0.85 15.58 -23.90
N VAL A 150 -0.81 14.35 -23.39
CA VAL A 150 -1.97 13.45 -23.41
C VAL A 150 -3.09 14.01 -22.54
N ASP A 151 -2.78 14.47 -21.34
CA ASP A 151 -3.76 15.07 -20.43
C ASP A 151 -4.46 16.25 -21.10
N LYS A 152 -3.70 17.09 -21.81
CA LYS A 152 -4.23 18.24 -22.55
C LYS A 152 -5.17 17.82 -23.68
N LYS A 153 -4.89 16.68 -24.33
CA LYS A 153 -5.76 16.16 -25.40
C LYS A 153 -7.05 15.54 -24.87
N LEU A 154 -6.97 14.84 -23.73
CA LEU A 154 -8.10 14.11 -23.15
C LEU A 154 -8.93 14.95 -22.18
N GLY A 155 -8.31 15.95 -21.64
CA GLY A 155 -8.95 16.86 -20.69
C GLY A 155 -9.85 17.86 -21.36
#